data_125a3d36e2352dcab3835071a4f0e4f7
#
_entry.id   125a3d36e2352dcab3835071a4f0e4f7
#
_cell.length_a   1.000
_cell.length_b   1.000
_cell.length_c   1.000
_cell.angle_alpha   90.00
_cell.angle_beta   90.00
_cell.angle_gamma   90.00
#
_symmetry.space_group_name_H-M   'P 1'
#
loop_
_entity.id
_entity.type
_entity.pdbx_description
1 polymer ?
#
loop_
_entity_poly.entity_id
_entity_poly.type
_entity_poly.pdbx_seq_one_letter_code
_entity_poly.pdbx_strand_id
1 'polypeptide(L)'
;RDCLLSRGLGDVYKRQLLTATPLQNRLSDLHGLVSFIDDRIFGPEKIFNRKFVESGDYSELKEELSPILYRTLRKDVGKYMDFKKRTCITVDFKLSDAEAELYNQVNAFLKRKTLYSIPVNNRSLIILVIRKLLASSSFALVETFEVFKERLNKLYQGSKSANAQEGFDLFLEFLEDEIDESDFEDKEDENVIVQKQEIQEEIELVQKIIDTAVLITENAKVEALKTAISIAFE
;
A
#
# COMPACT_ATOMS: atom_id res chain seq x y z
N ARG A 1 -20.58 13.12 -17.25
CA ARG A 1 -21.94 13.42 -17.76
C ARG A 1 -21.76 14.07 -19.11
N ASP A 2 -22.08 13.33 -20.17
CA ASP A 2 -22.09 13.87 -21.52
C ASP A 2 -23.18 14.94 -21.60
N CYS A 3 -22.78 16.16 -21.91
CA CYS A 3 -23.73 17.24 -22.14
C CYS A 3 -24.56 16.89 -23.38
N LEU A 4 -25.89 17.08 -23.31
CA LEU A 4 -26.80 16.79 -24.43
C LEU A 4 -26.48 17.57 -25.72
N LEU A 5 -25.70 18.66 -25.60
CA LEU A 5 -25.22 19.48 -26.72
C LEU A 5 -23.95 18.92 -27.39
N SER A 6 -23.28 17.94 -26.79
CA SER A 6 -22.01 17.37 -27.22
C SER A 6 -22.14 15.98 -27.86
N ARG A 7 -23.36 15.54 -28.17
CA ARG A 7 -23.65 14.24 -28.82
C ARG A 7 -23.40 14.24 -30.34
N GLY A 8 -22.40 14.94 -30.79
CA GLY A 8 -21.95 14.87 -32.17
C GLY A 8 -21.02 13.69 -32.40
N LEU A 9 -20.90 13.25 -33.64
CA LEU A 9 -19.94 12.23 -34.08
C LEU A 9 -18.48 12.50 -33.64
N GLY A 10 -18.20 13.71 -33.15
CA GLY A 10 -16.90 14.13 -32.64
C GLY A 10 -16.51 13.57 -31.27
N ASP A 11 -17.45 13.13 -30.47
CA ASP A 11 -17.17 12.79 -29.06
C ASP A 11 -16.59 11.38 -28.87
N VAL A 12 -16.90 10.48 -29.80
CA VAL A 12 -16.48 9.07 -29.69
C VAL A 12 -14.97 8.90 -29.90
N TYR A 13 -14.35 9.70 -30.77
CA TYR A 13 -12.92 9.62 -31.08
C TYR A 13 -12.06 10.68 -30.36
N LYS A 14 -12.63 11.40 -29.40
CA LYS A 14 -11.92 12.40 -28.61
C LYS A 14 -11.69 11.97 -27.16
N ARG A 15 -11.88 10.69 -26.84
CA ARG A 15 -11.55 10.19 -25.52
C ARG A 15 -10.04 10.08 -25.41
N GLN A 16 -9.47 10.82 -24.47
CA GLN A 16 -8.05 10.80 -24.18
C GLN A 16 -7.86 10.67 -22.69
N LEU A 17 -7.07 9.69 -22.28
CA LEU A 17 -6.65 9.50 -20.90
C LEU A 17 -5.21 9.98 -20.73
N LEU A 18 -4.98 10.83 -19.76
CA LEU A 18 -3.65 11.32 -19.38
C LEU A 18 -3.26 10.71 -18.06
N THR A 19 -2.17 9.95 -18.05
CA THR A 19 -1.62 9.34 -16.85
C THR A 19 -0.10 9.30 -16.92
N ALA A 20 0.56 9.45 -15.77
CA ALA A 20 2.00 9.26 -15.65
C ALA A 20 2.38 7.78 -15.53
N THR A 21 1.43 6.94 -15.09
CA THR A 21 1.65 5.53 -14.73
C THR A 21 0.52 4.65 -15.30
N PRO A 22 0.51 4.40 -16.62
CA PRO A 22 -0.54 3.57 -17.24
C PRO A 22 -0.46 2.10 -16.82
N LEU A 23 0.66 1.68 -16.28
CA LEU A 23 0.93 0.35 -15.75
C LEU A 23 1.65 0.52 -14.40
N GLN A 24 1.00 0.12 -13.32
CA GLN A 24 1.59 0.18 -11.98
C GLN A 24 2.02 -1.19 -11.49
N ASN A 25 1.08 -2.03 -11.15
CA ASN A 25 1.34 -3.33 -10.52
C ASN A 25 1.00 -4.49 -11.45
N ARG A 26 -0.06 -4.38 -12.23
CA ARG A 26 -0.60 -5.48 -13.05
C ARG A 26 -0.85 -5.06 -14.49
N LEU A 27 -0.68 -6.02 -15.37
CA LEU A 27 -1.01 -5.81 -16.78
C LEU A 27 -2.52 -5.61 -17.00
N SER A 28 -3.37 -6.14 -16.10
CA SER A 28 -4.82 -5.91 -16.09
C SER A 28 -5.21 -4.45 -15.91
N ASP A 29 -4.39 -3.63 -15.22
CA ASP A 29 -4.65 -2.19 -15.07
C ASP A 29 -4.68 -1.50 -16.43
N LEU A 30 -3.79 -1.92 -17.33
CA LEU A 30 -3.75 -1.43 -18.71
C LEU A 30 -5.01 -1.82 -19.50
N HIS A 31 -5.53 -3.04 -19.30
CA HIS A 31 -6.80 -3.46 -19.89
C HIS A 31 -7.94 -2.55 -19.43
N GLY A 32 -8.03 -2.27 -18.11
CA GLY A 32 -9.03 -1.35 -17.56
C GLY A 32 -8.95 0.04 -18.19
N LEU A 33 -7.76 0.63 -18.30
CA LEU A 33 -7.56 1.95 -18.92
C LEU A 33 -7.97 1.97 -20.40
N VAL A 34 -7.60 0.94 -21.17
CA VAL A 34 -7.94 0.86 -22.59
C VAL A 34 -9.44 0.65 -22.79
N SER A 35 -10.10 -0.11 -21.92
CA SER A 35 -11.56 -0.32 -21.96
C SER A 35 -12.36 0.97 -21.77
N PHE A 36 -11.84 1.98 -21.06
CA PHE A 36 -12.46 3.31 -21.01
C PHE A 36 -12.44 4.04 -22.36
N ILE A 37 -11.49 3.73 -23.23
CA ILE A 37 -11.38 4.32 -24.56
C ILE A 37 -12.26 3.53 -25.53
N ASP A 38 -12.02 2.24 -25.67
CA ASP A 38 -12.80 1.30 -26.48
C ASP A 38 -12.63 -0.13 -25.91
N ASP A 39 -13.73 -0.70 -25.44
CA ASP A 39 -13.78 -2.04 -24.84
C ASP A 39 -13.56 -3.18 -25.83
N ARG A 40 -13.63 -2.88 -27.14
CA ARG A 40 -13.44 -3.87 -28.22
C ARG A 40 -11.97 -4.12 -28.55
N ILE A 41 -11.04 -3.27 -28.12
CA ILE A 41 -9.61 -3.40 -28.47
C ILE A 41 -9.05 -4.69 -27.90
N PHE A 42 -9.23 -4.94 -26.63
CA PHE A 42 -8.73 -6.14 -25.95
C PHE A 42 -9.82 -7.17 -25.68
N GLY A 43 -11.10 -6.78 -25.83
CA GLY A 43 -12.24 -7.65 -25.49
C GLY A 43 -12.31 -7.93 -23.97
N PRO A 44 -12.93 -9.07 -23.58
CA PRO A 44 -13.10 -9.41 -22.16
C PRO A 44 -11.76 -9.64 -21.43
N GLU A 45 -11.68 -9.17 -20.20
CA GLU A 45 -10.48 -9.27 -19.35
C GLU A 45 -9.93 -10.70 -19.23
N LYS A 46 -10.80 -11.71 -19.15
CA LYS A 46 -10.39 -13.13 -19.09
C LYS A 46 -9.59 -13.55 -20.34
N ILE A 47 -9.93 -13.03 -21.49
CA ILE A 47 -9.22 -13.30 -22.76
C ILE A 47 -7.89 -12.57 -22.76
N PHE A 48 -7.88 -11.31 -22.33
CA PHE A 48 -6.68 -10.50 -22.20
C PHE A 48 -5.66 -11.16 -21.25
N ASN A 49 -6.10 -11.57 -20.06
CA ASN A 49 -5.23 -12.21 -19.07
C ASN A 49 -4.61 -13.51 -19.61
N ARG A 50 -5.41 -14.35 -20.24
CA ARG A 50 -4.90 -15.58 -20.86
C ARG A 50 -3.91 -15.31 -21.99
N LYS A 51 -4.20 -14.30 -22.81
CA LYS A 51 -3.39 -13.98 -24.00
C LYS A 51 -2.06 -13.31 -23.64
N PHE A 52 -2.04 -12.39 -22.68
CA PHE A 52 -0.91 -11.52 -22.42
C PHE A 52 -0.27 -11.72 -21.04
N VAL A 53 -1.05 -12.05 -19.99
CA VAL A 53 -0.51 -12.24 -18.65
C VAL A 53 0.08 -13.64 -18.49
N GLU A 54 -0.67 -14.67 -18.90
CA GLU A 54 -0.25 -16.07 -18.75
C GLU A 54 0.82 -16.47 -19.78
N SER A 55 0.76 -15.93 -21.00
CA SER A 55 1.72 -16.27 -22.06
C SER A 55 3.11 -15.67 -21.85
N GLY A 56 3.17 -14.50 -21.21
CA GLY A 56 4.41 -13.73 -21.01
C GLY A 56 5.01 -13.13 -22.30
N ASP A 57 4.33 -13.26 -23.45
CA ASP A 57 4.74 -12.64 -24.71
C ASP A 57 3.99 -11.30 -24.90
N TYR A 58 4.75 -10.22 -24.80
CA TYR A 58 4.22 -8.86 -24.90
C TYR A 58 4.42 -8.22 -26.31
N SER A 59 4.90 -8.98 -27.28
CA SER A 59 5.18 -8.45 -28.63
C SER A 59 3.90 -8.02 -29.31
N GLU A 60 2.88 -8.88 -29.32
CA GLU A 60 1.57 -8.61 -29.89
C GLU A 60 0.84 -7.50 -29.13
N LEU A 61 0.93 -7.48 -27.77
CA LEU A 61 0.36 -6.41 -26.95
C LEU A 61 0.93 -5.04 -27.33
N LYS A 62 2.23 -4.97 -27.58
CA LYS A 62 2.90 -3.74 -27.98
C LYS A 62 2.43 -3.25 -29.37
N GLU A 63 2.17 -4.17 -30.28
CA GLU A 63 1.62 -3.85 -31.60
C GLU A 63 0.19 -3.32 -31.49
N GLU A 64 -0.67 -3.97 -30.70
CA GLU A 64 -2.05 -3.54 -30.45
C GLU A 64 -2.13 -2.18 -29.73
N LEU A 65 -1.20 -1.88 -28.83
CA LEU A 65 -1.12 -0.60 -28.11
C LEU A 65 -0.57 0.55 -28.96
N SER A 66 0.26 0.26 -29.95
CA SER A 66 0.97 1.29 -30.73
C SER A 66 0.05 2.38 -31.32
N PRO A 67 -1.15 2.09 -31.85
CA PRO A 67 -2.04 3.11 -32.42
C PRO A 67 -2.79 3.95 -31.38
N ILE A 68 -2.89 3.49 -30.14
CA ILE A 68 -3.73 4.11 -29.09
C ILE A 68 -2.93 4.69 -27.92
N LEU A 69 -1.68 4.27 -27.75
CA LEU A 69 -0.84 4.69 -26.63
C LEU A 69 0.35 5.50 -27.10
N TYR A 70 0.42 6.75 -26.65
CA TYR A 70 1.55 7.63 -26.94
C TYR A 70 2.34 7.92 -25.66
N ARG A 71 3.61 7.53 -25.62
CA ARG A 71 4.50 7.76 -24.50
C ARG A 71 5.52 8.84 -24.81
N THR A 72 5.46 9.94 -24.06
CA THR A 72 6.44 11.03 -24.16
C THR A 72 7.47 10.93 -23.04
N LEU A 73 8.73 10.79 -23.38
CA LEU A 73 9.82 10.79 -22.41
C LEU A 73 10.43 12.18 -22.29
N ARG A 74 10.87 12.55 -21.07
CA ARG A 74 11.55 13.84 -20.85
C ARG A 74 12.74 14.07 -21.76
N LYS A 75 13.50 13.01 -22.09
CA LYS A 75 14.62 13.08 -23.02
C LYS A 75 14.23 13.51 -24.44
N ASP A 76 13.00 13.14 -24.89
CA ASP A 76 12.50 13.42 -26.23
C ASP A 76 11.97 14.85 -26.33
N VAL A 77 11.55 15.42 -25.20
CA VAL A 77 11.01 16.78 -25.09
C VAL A 77 12.09 17.81 -24.75
N GLY A 78 13.29 17.37 -24.38
CA GLY A 78 14.41 18.26 -24.03
C GLY A 78 14.80 19.28 -25.09
N LYS A 79 14.36 19.09 -26.33
CA LYS A 79 14.55 20.07 -27.44
C LYS A 79 13.58 21.28 -27.36
N TYR A 80 12.45 21.08 -26.66
CA TYR A 80 11.35 22.06 -26.56
C TYR A 80 11.21 22.66 -25.17
N MET A 81 11.66 21.93 -24.15
CA MET A 81 11.60 22.35 -22.75
C MET A 81 12.92 22.06 -22.04
N ASP A 82 13.42 23.05 -21.36
CA ASP A 82 14.63 22.90 -20.54
C ASP A 82 14.25 22.35 -19.14
N PHE A 83 14.60 21.11 -18.89
CA PHE A 83 14.39 20.47 -17.59
C PHE A 83 15.59 20.69 -16.71
N LYS A 84 15.34 21.17 -15.50
CA LYS A 84 16.38 21.29 -14.48
C LYS A 84 17.04 19.93 -14.21
N LYS A 85 18.35 19.92 -14.05
CA LYS A 85 19.11 18.72 -13.72
C LYS A 85 18.69 18.21 -12.34
N ARG A 86 18.34 16.93 -12.25
CA ARG A 86 18.05 16.26 -10.98
C ARG A 86 19.34 15.69 -10.40
N THR A 87 19.68 16.14 -9.20
CA THR A 87 20.80 15.61 -8.43
C THR A 87 20.23 14.80 -7.26
N CYS A 88 20.65 13.55 -7.11
CA CYS A 88 20.27 12.72 -5.98
C CYS A 88 21.35 12.82 -4.91
N ILE A 89 20.95 13.16 -3.69
CA ILE A 89 21.83 13.21 -2.52
C ILE A 89 21.30 12.18 -1.53
N THR A 90 22.17 11.31 -1.04
CA THR A 90 21.84 10.34 0.01
C THR A 90 22.41 10.86 1.32
N VAL A 91 21.56 10.96 2.33
CA VAL A 91 21.96 11.33 3.68
C VAL A 91 21.67 10.14 4.59
N ASP A 92 22.74 9.59 5.18
CA ASP A 92 22.62 8.49 6.13
C ASP A 92 22.22 9.02 7.52
N PHE A 93 21.43 8.25 8.25
CA PHE A 93 21.06 8.53 9.63
C PHE A 93 21.14 7.28 10.48
N LYS A 94 21.30 7.46 11.78
CA LYS A 94 21.26 6.39 12.77
C LYS A 94 20.04 6.56 13.64
N LEU A 95 19.35 5.46 13.91
CA LEU A 95 18.25 5.43 14.86
C LEU A 95 18.77 5.83 16.25
N SER A 96 17.94 6.54 17.01
CA SER A 96 18.17 6.74 18.44
C SER A 96 18.05 5.41 19.20
N ASP A 97 18.58 5.33 20.41
CA ASP A 97 18.48 4.10 21.23
C ASP A 97 17.01 3.73 21.48
N ALA A 98 16.12 4.71 21.67
CA ALA A 98 14.70 4.49 21.86
C ALA A 98 14.02 3.96 20.59
N GLU A 99 14.35 4.51 19.41
CA GLU A 99 13.85 4.00 18.14
C GLU A 99 14.36 2.59 17.84
N ALA A 100 15.63 2.30 18.17
CA ALA A 100 16.20 0.97 18.01
C ALA A 100 15.53 -0.06 18.93
N GLU A 101 15.23 0.31 20.17
CA GLU A 101 14.49 -0.54 21.10
C GLU A 101 13.07 -0.81 20.61
N LEU A 102 12.33 0.22 20.15
CA LEU A 102 11.01 0.06 19.52
C LEU A 102 11.07 -0.89 18.33
N TYR A 103 12.06 -0.71 17.46
CA TYR A 103 12.28 -1.56 16.30
C TYR A 103 12.46 -3.03 16.70
N ASN A 104 13.25 -3.29 17.74
CA ASN A 104 13.49 -4.63 18.23
C ASN A 104 12.23 -5.25 18.85
N GLN A 105 11.46 -4.48 19.64
CA GLN A 105 10.21 -4.93 20.25
C GLN A 105 9.17 -5.29 19.19
N VAL A 106 8.95 -4.43 18.19
CA VAL A 106 8.01 -4.69 17.10
C VAL A 106 8.43 -5.91 16.28
N ASN A 107 9.73 -6.04 15.95
CA ASN A 107 10.20 -7.23 15.23
C ASN A 107 10.06 -8.52 16.03
N ALA A 108 10.30 -8.48 17.33
CA ALA A 108 10.10 -9.64 18.21
C ALA A 108 8.62 -10.04 18.29
N PHE A 109 7.73 -9.05 18.38
CA PHE A 109 6.28 -9.24 18.33
C PHE A 109 5.84 -9.90 17.02
N LEU A 110 6.23 -9.36 15.89
CA LEU A 110 5.84 -9.86 14.56
C LEU A 110 6.38 -11.26 14.21
N LYS A 111 7.47 -11.71 14.89
CA LYS A 111 8.05 -13.05 14.72
C LYS A 111 7.33 -14.15 15.52
N ARG A 112 6.38 -13.80 16.39
CA ARG A 112 5.61 -14.82 17.16
C ARG A 112 4.84 -15.71 16.22
N LYS A 113 4.73 -17.00 16.55
CA LYS A 113 4.00 -17.97 15.72
C LYS A 113 2.51 -17.69 15.67
N THR A 114 1.92 -17.33 16.81
CA THR A 114 0.51 -16.99 16.97
C THR A 114 0.40 -15.53 17.35
N LEU A 115 -0.46 -14.81 16.64
CA LEU A 115 -0.85 -13.43 16.91
C LEU A 115 -2.36 -13.35 16.77
N TYR A 116 -3.06 -13.08 17.87
CA TYR A 116 -4.53 -12.95 17.90
C TYR A 116 -4.98 -11.56 17.43
N SER A 117 -4.08 -10.56 17.51
CA SER A 117 -4.33 -9.21 17.03
C SER A 117 -4.41 -9.12 15.50
N ILE A 118 -3.78 -10.07 14.79
CA ILE A 118 -3.67 -10.06 13.33
C ILE A 118 -4.39 -11.30 12.78
N PRO A 119 -5.36 -11.13 11.84
CA PRO A 119 -5.99 -12.26 11.16
C PRO A 119 -4.98 -13.12 10.41
N VAL A 120 -5.20 -14.44 10.43
CA VAL A 120 -4.27 -15.40 9.83
C VAL A 120 -4.14 -15.19 8.32
N ASN A 121 -5.26 -14.89 7.66
CA ASN A 121 -5.34 -14.79 6.20
C ASN A 121 -4.50 -13.63 5.63
N ASN A 122 -4.49 -12.48 6.32
CA ASN A 122 -3.79 -11.28 5.85
C ASN A 122 -2.48 -11.00 6.61
N ARG A 123 -2.00 -12.00 7.36
CA ARG A 123 -0.87 -11.82 8.27
C ARG A 123 0.41 -11.34 7.60
N SER A 124 0.79 -11.93 6.48
CA SER A 124 2.01 -11.57 5.75
C SER A 124 1.98 -10.13 5.25
N LEU A 125 0.82 -9.72 4.74
CA LEU A 125 0.58 -8.38 4.24
C LEU A 125 0.63 -7.34 5.37
N ILE A 126 -0.08 -7.59 6.47
CA ILE A 126 -0.09 -6.69 7.63
C ILE A 126 1.30 -6.54 8.23
N ILE A 127 2.06 -7.63 8.35
CA ILE A 127 3.46 -7.58 8.79
C ILE A 127 4.31 -6.69 7.87
N LEU A 128 4.12 -6.78 6.55
CA LEU A 128 4.82 -5.93 5.60
C LEU A 128 4.49 -4.46 5.82
N VAL A 129 3.21 -4.14 6.00
CA VAL A 129 2.74 -2.77 6.24
C VAL A 129 3.27 -2.23 7.56
N ILE A 130 3.21 -3.00 8.65
CA ILE A 130 3.75 -2.57 9.94
C ILE A 130 5.26 -2.26 9.83
N ARG A 131 6.01 -3.08 9.10
CA ARG A 131 7.44 -2.81 8.86
C ARG A 131 7.66 -1.54 8.04
N LYS A 132 6.79 -1.26 7.08
CA LYS A 132 6.84 -0.03 6.27
C LYS A 132 6.52 1.19 7.14
N LEU A 133 5.49 1.11 7.99
CA LEU A 133 5.15 2.15 8.96
C LEU A 133 6.31 2.40 9.93
N LEU A 134 6.88 1.34 10.50
CA LEU A 134 8.02 1.42 11.42
C LEU A 134 9.24 2.10 10.76
N ALA A 135 9.52 1.78 9.51
CA ALA A 135 10.59 2.41 8.74
C ALA A 135 10.28 3.86 8.36
N SER A 136 9.01 4.25 8.33
CA SER A 136 8.58 5.61 8.00
C SER A 136 8.54 6.53 9.21
N SER A 137 7.79 6.14 10.25
CA SER A 137 7.61 6.93 11.46
C SER A 137 7.18 6.06 12.65
N SER A 138 7.80 6.28 13.82
CA SER A 138 7.38 5.66 15.07
C SER A 138 5.97 6.10 15.51
N PHE A 139 5.56 7.31 15.17
CA PHE A 139 4.23 7.84 15.53
C PHE A 139 3.09 7.10 14.84
N ALA A 140 3.27 6.70 13.58
CA ALA A 140 2.25 5.96 12.82
C ALA A 140 1.94 4.59 13.42
N LEU A 141 2.84 4.03 14.22
CA LEU A 141 2.64 2.73 14.87
C LEU A 141 1.64 2.80 16.02
N VAL A 142 1.56 3.92 16.75
CA VAL A 142 0.72 4.04 17.94
C VAL A 142 -0.73 3.72 17.61
N GLU A 143 -1.31 4.38 16.62
CA GLU A 143 -2.69 4.17 16.18
C GLU A 143 -2.93 2.72 15.75
N THR A 144 -2.01 2.14 14.97
CA THR A 144 -2.09 0.74 14.54
C THR A 144 -2.11 -0.23 15.72
N PHE A 145 -1.23 -0.04 16.69
CA PHE A 145 -1.15 -0.92 17.87
C PHE A 145 -2.30 -0.69 18.86
N GLU A 146 -2.91 0.50 18.90
CA GLU A 146 -4.16 0.72 19.64
C GLU A 146 -5.32 -0.08 19.03
N VAL A 147 -5.47 -0.13 17.72
CA VAL A 147 -6.45 -0.99 17.05
C VAL A 147 -6.22 -2.46 17.40
N PHE A 148 -4.99 -2.93 17.42
CA PHE A 148 -4.66 -4.30 17.84
C PHE A 148 -5.05 -4.57 19.28
N LYS A 149 -4.77 -3.64 20.19
CA LYS A 149 -5.14 -3.73 21.60
C LYS A 149 -6.66 -3.79 21.79
N GLU A 150 -7.42 -2.97 21.07
CA GLU A 150 -8.89 -3.01 21.11
C GLU A 150 -9.43 -4.37 20.64
N ARG A 151 -8.91 -4.90 19.53
CA ARG A 151 -9.27 -6.24 19.04
C ARG A 151 -8.99 -7.31 20.10
N LEU A 152 -7.80 -7.32 20.68
CA LEU A 152 -7.42 -8.27 21.72
C LEU A 152 -8.34 -8.19 22.95
N ASN A 153 -8.69 -6.99 23.39
CA ASN A 153 -9.60 -6.79 24.52
C ASN A 153 -11.01 -7.35 24.23
N LYS A 154 -11.52 -7.15 23.02
CA LYS A 154 -12.82 -7.70 22.58
C LYS A 154 -12.79 -9.24 22.57
N LEU A 155 -11.69 -9.83 22.06
CA LEU A 155 -11.48 -11.29 22.09
C LEU A 155 -11.39 -11.84 23.50
N TYR A 156 -10.68 -11.16 24.40
CA TYR A 156 -10.54 -11.55 25.80
C TYR A 156 -11.87 -11.55 26.55
N GLN A 157 -12.75 -10.59 26.26
CA GLN A 157 -14.10 -10.47 26.85
C GLN A 157 -15.10 -11.50 26.31
N GLY A 158 -14.70 -12.30 25.31
CA GLY A 158 -15.56 -13.31 24.70
C GLY A 158 -16.70 -12.75 23.83
N SER A 159 -16.59 -11.49 23.44
CA SER A 159 -17.51 -10.89 22.47
C SER A 159 -17.30 -11.56 21.12
N LYS A 160 -18.31 -12.34 20.67
CA LYS A 160 -18.31 -12.87 19.30
C LYS A 160 -18.41 -11.69 18.31
N SER A 161 -17.39 -11.26 17.91
CA SER A 161 -16.67 -10.90 16.70
C SER A 161 -17.26 -10.02 15.61
N ALA A 162 -18.47 -9.56 15.57
CA ALA A 162 -18.87 -8.62 14.51
C ALA A 162 -18.14 -7.25 14.66
N ASN A 163 -18.02 -6.73 15.89
CA ASN A 163 -17.43 -5.41 16.15
C ASN A 163 -15.90 -5.40 16.24
N ALA A 164 -15.25 -6.58 16.38
CA ALA A 164 -13.79 -6.66 16.35
C ALA A 164 -13.26 -6.59 14.91
N GLN A 165 -14.09 -7.03 13.98
CA GLN A 165 -13.84 -6.96 12.55
C GLN A 165 -13.96 -5.51 12.04
N GLU A 166 -14.98 -4.75 12.46
CA GLU A 166 -15.18 -3.37 12.02
C GLU A 166 -13.96 -2.44 12.26
N GLY A 167 -13.34 -2.51 13.44
CA GLY A 167 -12.15 -1.69 13.72
C GLY A 167 -10.92 -2.12 12.90
N PHE A 168 -10.86 -3.41 12.55
CA PHE A 168 -9.79 -3.94 11.72
C PHE A 168 -10.05 -3.67 10.24
N ASP A 169 -11.28 -3.73 9.80
CA ASP A 169 -11.70 -3.39 8.43
C ASP A 169 -11.43 -1.90 8.16
N LEU A 170 -11.68 -1.01 9.14
CA LEU A 170 -11.32 0.40 9.04
C LEU A 170 -9.79 0.60 8.93
N PHE A 171 -9.00 -0.21 9.64
CA PHE A 171 -7.54 -0.20 9.50
C PHE A 171 -7.10 -0.71 8.13
N LEU A 172 -7.76 -1.73 7.58
CA LEU A 172 -7.51 -2.21 6.23
C LEU A 172 -7.91 -1.16 5.19
N GLU A 173 -9.06 -0.51 5.33
CA GLU A 173 -9.51 0.59 4.46
C GLU A 173 -8.49 1.75 4.44
N PHE A 174 -7.92 2.10 5.60
CA PHE A 174 -6.83 3.08 5.67
C PHE A 174 -5.56 2.63 4.91
N LEU A 175 -5.35 1.32 4.79
CA LEU A 175 -4.21 0.74 4.06
C LEU A 175 -4.50 0.47 2.58
N GLU A 176 -5.76 0.56 2.12
CA GLU A 176 -6.15 0.28 0.73
C GLU A 176 -5.42 1.15 -0.29
N ASP A 177 -5.10 2.40 0.06
CA ASP A 177 -4.27 3.28 -0.79
C ASP A 177 -2.84 2.74 -1.02
N GLU A 178 -2.38 1.78 -0.20
CA GLU A 178 -1.03 1.22 -0.23
C GLU A 178 -0.98 -0.26 -0.63
N ILE A 179 -2.14 -0.93 -0.74
CA ILE A 179 -2.29 -2.37 -0.93
C ILE A 179 -3.28 -2.63 -2.06
N ASP A 180 -2.94 -3.55 -2.95
CA ASP A 180 -3.82 -3.98 -4.03
C ASP A 180 -4.94 -4.87 -3.45
N GLU A 181 -6.22 -4.54 -3.72
CA GLU A 181 -7.41 -5.29 -3.24
C GLU A 181 -7.33 -6.80 -3.51
N SER A 182 -6.57 -7.19 -4.52
CA SER A 182 -6.39 -8.60 -4.90
C SER A 182 -5.46 -9.39 -3.98
N ASP A 183 -4.75 -8.72 -3.07
CA ASP A 183 -3.88 -9.38 -2.09
C ASP A 183 -4.65 -9.80 -0.83
N PHE A 184 -5.94 -9.44 -0.74
CA PHE A 184 -6.84 -9.91 0.30
C PHE A 184 -7.42 -11.28 -0.08
N GLU A 185 -7.12 -12.30 0.70
CA GLU A 185 -7.80 -13.60 0.60
C GLU A 185 -9.02 -13.59 1.52
N ASP A 186 -10.21 -13.58 0.93
CA ASP A 186 -11.50 -13.78 1.63
C ASP A 186 -11.65 -15.24 2.09
N LYS A 187 -10.89 -15.65 3.08
CA LYS A 187 -11.14 -16.90 3.80
C LYS A 187 -11.67 -16.57 5.19
N GLU A 188 -12.80 -17.16 5.55
CA GLU A 188 -13.33 -17.10 6.91
C GLU A 188 -12.25 -17.55 7.90
N ASP A 189 -12.03 -16.76 8.96
CA ASP A 189 -11.10 -17.12 10.03
C ASP A 189 -11.51 -18.50 10.60
N GLU A 190 -10.66 -19.51 10.42
CA GLU A 190 -10.83 -20.79 11.07
C GLU A 190 -10.98 -20.59 12.58
N ASN A 191 -11.84 -21.38 13.22
CA ASN A 191 -12.09 -21.35 14.66
C ASN A 191 -10.79 -21.52 15.44
N VAL A 192 -10.09 -20.43 15.72
CA VAL A 192 -8.90 -20.41 16.56
C VAL A 192 -9.34 -20.68 17.99
N ILE A 193 -8.86 -21.78 18.58
CA ILE A 193 -9.05 -22.06 20.02
C ILE A 193 -8.36 -20.94 20.80
N VAL A 194 -9.14 -20.01 21.29
CA VAL A 194 -8.68 -18.81 21.97
C VAL A 194 -8.19 -19.18 23.36
N GLN A 195 -6.89 -19.10 23.62
CA GLN A 195 -6.31 -19.25 24.94
C GLN A 195 -6.23 -17.87 25.61
N LYS A 196 -7.07 -17.63 26.60
CA LYS A 196 -7.15 -16.33 27.31
C LYS A 196 -5.81 -15.86 27.86
N GLN A 197 -4.97 -16.77 28.30
CA GLN A 197 -3.64 -16.45 28.84
C GLN A 197 -2.71 -15.88 27.77
N GLU A 198 -2.70 -16.47 26.57
CA GLU A 198 -1.88 -15.99 25.45
C GLU A 198 -2.35 -14.61 24.96
N ILE A 199 -3.67 -14.36 24.97
CA ILE A 199 -4.20 -13.03 24.62
C ILE A 199 -3.78 -11.98 25.65
N GLN A 200 -3.80 -12.33 26.94
CA GLN A 200 -3.34 -11.41 28.00
C GLN A 200 -1.87 -11.03 27.79
N GLU A 201 -1.00 -12.00 27.54
CA GLU A 201 0.41 -11.77 27.24
C GLU A 201 0.61 -10.88 26.00
N GLU A 202 -0.23 -11.09 24.96
CA GLU A 202 -0.16 -10.28 23.75
C GLU A 202 -0.61 -8.83 24.01
N ILE A 203 -1.65 -8.61 24.83
CA ILE A 203 -2.08 -7.27 25.26
C ILE A 203 -0.95 -6.53 25.97
N GLU A 204 -0.23 -7.20 26.90
CA GLU A 204 0.88 -6.59 27.61
C GLU A 204 2.03 -6.20 26.68
N LEU A 205 2.35 -7.04 25.70
CA LEU A 205 3.35 -6.73 24.68
C LEU A 205 2.94 -5.55 23.80
N VAL A 206 1.70 -5.53 23.33
CA VAL A 206 1.15 -4.44 22.52
C VAL A 206 1.18 -3.14 23.31
N GLN A 207 0.78 -3.18 24.60
CA GLN A 207 0.84 -2.00 25.47
C GLN A 207 2.28 -1.50 25.63
N LYS A 208 3.25 -2.40 25.86
CA LYS A 208 4.65 -2.02 25.98
C LYS A 208 5.19 -1.34 24.71
N ILE A 209 4.77 -1.81 23.53
CA ILE A 209 5.15 -1.20 22.24
C ILE A 209 4.56 0.22 22.14
N ILE A 210 3.28 0.40 22.50
CA ILE A 210 2.63 1.71 22.52
C ILE A 210 3.37 2.66 23.46
N ASP A 211 3.63 2.24 24.70
CA ASP A 211 4.31 3.05 25.70
C ASP A 211 5.70 3.48 25.22
N THR A 212 6.45 2.56 24.60
CA THR A 212 7.78 2.87 24.04
C THR A 212 7.66 3.86 22.88
N ALA A 213 6.67 3.67 21.99
CA ALA A 213 6.47 4.55 20.82
C ALA A 213 6.08 5.98 21.23
N VAL A 214 5.22 6.13 22.25
CA VAL A 214 4.78 7.44 22.78
C VAL A 214 5.94 8.21 23.42
N LEU A 215 6.91 7.54 24.01
CA LEU A 215 8.09 8.18 24.61
C LEU A 215 9.05 8.77 23.57
N ILE A 216 8.95 8.36 22.31
CA ILE A 216 9.80 8.87 21.24
C ILE A 216 9.24 10.22 20.76
N THR A 217 9.86 11.31 21.16
CA THR A 217 9.46 12.67 20.78
C THR A 217 10.19 13.19 19.55
N GLU A 218 11.36 12.64 19.24
CA GLU A 218 12.18 13.03 18.11
C GLU A 218 12.39 11.84 17.19
N ASN A 219 12.29 12.09 15.88
CA ASN A 219 12.48 11.06 14.85
C ASN A 219 13.80 11.32 14.13
N ALA A 220 14.75 10.40 14.22
CA ALA A 220 16.08 10.52 13.62
C ALA A 220 16.02 10.75 12.10
N LYS A 221 15.03 10.17 11.42
CA LYS A 221 14.80 10.38 9.97
C LYS A 221 14.36 11.81 9.64
N VAL A 222 13.56 12.44 10.51
CA VAL A 222 13.14 13.83 10.34
C VAL A 222 14.32 14.77 10.51
N GLU A 223 15.20 14.53 11.46
CA GLU A 223 16.41 15.34 11.66
C GLU A 223 17.38 15.19 10.47
N ALA A 224 17.54 13.97 9.96
CA ALA A 224 18.30 13.74 8.74
C ALA A 224 17.68 14.45 7.52
N LEU A 225 16.35 14.51 7.43
CA LEU A 225 15.66 15.25 6.37
C LEU A 225 15.92 16.75 6.46
N LYS A 226 15.88 17.35 7.66
CA LYS A 226 16.23 18.75 7.88
C LYS A 226 17.64 19.05 7.39
N THR A 227 18.60 18.19 7.72
CA THR A 227 19.99 18.29 7.25
C THR A 227 20.08 18.18 5.73
N ALA A 228 19.37 17.21 5.14
CA ALA A 228 19.34 17.02 3.68
C ALA A 228 18.78 18.25 2.95
N ILE A 229 17.73 18.85 3.51
CA ILE A 229 17.13 20.09 2.96
C ILE A 229 18.15 21.23 3.01
N SER A 230 18.84 21.43 4.13
CA SER A 230 19.87 22.47 4.25
C SER A 230 20.97 22.30 3.19
N ILE A 231 21.50 21.09 3.01
CA ILE A 231 22.51 20.76 1.99
C ILE A 231 21.98 21.01 0.56
N ALA A 232 20.69 20.82 0.32
CA ALA A 232 20.11 20.97 -1.01
C ALA A 232 19.90 22.44 -1.42
N PHE A 233 19.87 23.35 -0.45
CA PHE A 233 19.66 24.79 -0.68
C PHE A 233 20.95 25.63 -0.56
N GLU A 234 22.06 25.04 -0.14
CA GLU A 234 23.40 25.59 -0.26
C GLU A 234 23.96 25.39 -1.69
#